data_550175c52835a9e54ec0309ceb03e753
#
_entry.id   550175c52835a9e54ec0309ceb03e753
#
_cell.length_a   1.000
_cell.length_b   1.000
_cell.length_c   1.000
_cell.angle_alpha   90.00
_cell.angle_beta   90.00
_cell.angle_gamma   90.00
#
_symmetry.space_group_name_H-M   'P 1'
#
loop_
_entity.id
_entity.type
_entity.pdbx_description
1 polymer ?
#
loop_
_entity_poly.entity_id
_entity_poly.type
_entity_poly.pdbx_seq_one_letter_code
_entity_poly.pdbx_strand_id
1 'polypeptide(L)' 'MNEATWIEKMRAVEGTLYHVTCAMLREEYDRRDAMQETALRAWEKQSTLRREEYFGTWAVRICINVCKIGRAHV' A
#
# COMPACT_ATOMS: atom_id res chain seq x y z
N MET A 1 -9.38 2.79 13.41
CA MET A 1 -10.38 3.12 12.35
C MET A 1 -11.17 1.86 12.03
N ASN A 2 -12.44 2.01 11.70
CA ASN A 2 -13.25 0.84 11.38
C ASN A 2 -13.02 0.41 9.93
N GLU A 3 -13.55 -0.77 9.59
CA GLU A 3 -13.35 -1.34 8.27
C GLU A 3 -13.87 -0.46 7.13
N ALA A 4 -15.05 0.12 7.31
CA ALA A 4 -15.65 0.96 6.28
C ALA A 4 -14.80 2.20 5.99
N THR A 5 -14.30 2.84 7.03
CA THR A 5 -13.44 4.01 6.90
C THR A 5 -12.12 3.63 6.24
N TRP A 6 -11.56 2.48 6.63
CA TRP A 6 -10.30 2.01 6.05
C TRP A 6 -10.46 1.73 4.54
N ILE A 7 -11.53 1.07 4.15
CA ILE A 7 -11.79 0.79 2.74
C ILE A 7 -11.90 2.08 1.94
N GLU A 8 -12.62 3.05 2.48
CA GLU A 8 -12.79 4.35 1.83
C GLU A 8 -11.45 5.05 1.62
N LYS A 9 -10.60 5.04 2.64
CA LYS A 9 -9.29 5.66 2.56
C LYS A 9 -8.36 4.92 1.60
N MET A 10 -8.41 3.60 1.59
CA MET A 10 -7.61 2.80 0.65
C MET A 10 -8.04 3.08 -0.80
N ARG A 11 -9.33 3.19 -1.04
CA ARG A 11 -9.82 3.51 -2.38
C ARG A 11 -9.34 4.87 -2.85
N ALA A 12 -9.28 5.83 -1.95
CA ALA A 12 -8.84 7.18 -2.29
C ALA A 12 -7.37 7.23 -2.71
N VAL A 13 -6.53 6.33 -2.21
CA VAL A 13 -5.09 6.31 -2.53
C VAL A 13 -4.71 5.19 -3.50
N GLU A 14 -5.65 4.37 -3.92
CA GLU A 14 -5.38 3.20 -4.74
C GLU A 14 -4.61 3.54 -6.01
N GLY A 15 -5.02 4.59 -6.72
CA GLY A 15 -4.34 5.01 -7.94
C GLY A 15 -2.90 5.41 -7.69
N THR A 16 -2.66 6.12 -6.61
CA THR A 16 -1.31 6.53 -6.24
C THR A 16 -0.44 5.32 -5.91
N LEU A 17 -0.99 4.36 -5.16
CA LEU A 17 -0.27 3.14 -4.83
C LEU A 17 0.07 2.34 -6.08
N TYR A 18 -0.88 2.23 -7.01
CA TYR A 18 -0.62 1.52 -8.24
C TYR A 18 0.49 2.19 -9.05
N HIS A 19 0.49 3.52 -9.07
CA HIS A 19 1.54 4.30 -9.72
C HIS A 19 2.92 3.95 -9.14
N VAL A 20 3.00 3.81 -7.83
CA VAL A 20 4.24 3.42 -7.15
C VAL A 20 4.68 2.03 -7.61
N THR A 21 3.76 1.08 -7.67
CA THR A 21 4.11 -0.28 -8.12
C THR A 21 4.58 -0.28 -9.56
N CYS A 22 3.96 0.53 -10.41
CA CYS A 22 4.37 0.63 -11.82
C CYS A 22 5.77 1.20 -11.95
N ALA A 23 6.15 2.13 -11.08
CA ALA A 23 7.48 2.72 -11.12
C ALA A 23 8.56 1.76 -10.64
N MET A 24 8.21 0.81 -9.77
CA MET A 24 9.17 -0.06 -9.10
C MET A 24 9.20 -1.50 -9.63
N LEU A 25 8.11 -1.96 -10.22
CA LEU A 25 7.96 -3.36 -10.64
C LEU A 25 7.57 -3.43 -12.11
N ARG A 26 8.19 -4.36 -12.84
CA ARG A 26 7.94 -4.51 -14.27
C ARG A 26 6.73 -5.37 -14.60
N GLU A 27 6.55 -6.45 -13.83
CA GLU A 27 5.54 -7.45 -14.14
C GLU A 27 4.18 -7.07 -13.53
N GLU A 28 3.13 -7.23 -14.31
CA GLU A 28 1.78 -6.97 -13.85
C GLU A 28 1.43 -7.84 -12.64
N TYR A 29 1.85 -9.09 -12.67
CA TYR A 29 1.63 -10.00 -11.56
C TYR A 29 2.24 -9.46 -10.26
N ASP A 30 3.48 -8.98 -10.34
CA ASP A 30 4.17 -8.45 -9.17
C ASP A 30 3.50 -7.19 -8.66
N ARG A 31 2.98 -6.36 -9.56
CA ARG A 31 2.27 -5.15 -9.18
C ARG A 31 1.00 -5.47 -8.41
N ARG A 32 0.24 -6.43 -8.89
CA ARG A 32 -1.00 -6.85 -8.23
C ARG A 32 -0.70 -7.45 -6.87
N ASP A 33 0.32 -8.28 -6.80
CA ASP A 33 0.73 -8.90 -5.55
C ASP A 33 1.15 -7.83 -4.54
N ALA A 34 1.91 -6.84 -4.99
CA ALA A 34 2.34 -5.75 -4.13
C ALA A 34 1.17 -4.92 -3.63
N MET A 35 0.15 -4.70 -4.47
CA MET A 35 -1.05 -3.99 -4.05
C MET A 35 -1.80 -4.73 -2.95
N GLN A 36 -1.96 -6.03 -3.10
CA GLN A 36 -2.62 -6.86 -2.09
C GLN A 36 -1.84 -6.87 -0.79
N GLU A 37 -0.54 -7.03 -0.89
CA GLU A 37 0.31 -7.05 0.29
C GLU A 37 0.28 -5.70 1.01
N THR A 38 0.28 -4.62 0.25
CA THR A 38 0.18 -3.27 0.82
C THR A 38 -1.13 -3.09 1.59
N ALA A 39 -2.23 -3.53 1.01
CA ALA A 39 -3.54 -3.42 1.66
C ALA A 39 -3.57 -4.23 2.96
N LEU A 40 -3.03 -5.43 2.94
CA LEU A 40 -2.98 -6.29 4.11
C LEU A 40 -2.14 -5.66 5.23
N ARG A 41 -0.96 -5.18 4.88
CA ARG A 41 -0.08 -4.53 5.86
C ARG A 41 -0.68 -3.25 6.42
N ALA A 42 -1.35 -2.47 5.56
CA ALA A 42 -2.01 -1.26 6.01
C ALA A 42 -3.09 -1.58 7.04
N TRP A 43 -3.85 -2.64 6.80
CA TRP A 43 -4.86 -3.08 7.76
C TRP A 43 -4.23 -3.52 9.08
N GLU A 44 -3.20 -4.36 9.00
CA GLU A 44 -2.52 -4.88 10.18
C GLU A 44 -1.85 -3.79 11.00
N LYS A 45 -1.32 -2.77 10.34
CA LYS A 45 -0.53 -1.73 10.99
C LYS A 45 -1.30 -0.43 11.22
N GLN A 46 -2.61 -0.45 11.04
CA GLN A 46 -3.40 0.78 11.17
C GLN A 46 -3.26 1.46 12.53
N SER A 47 -2.95 0.69 13.57
CA SER A 47 -2.75 1.26 14.90
C SER A 47 -1.50 2.13 14.99
N THR A 48 -0.58 1.99 14.03
CA THR A 48 0.63 2.81 14.01
C THR A 48 0.40 4.15 13.32
N LEU A 49 -0.73 4.32 12.64
CA LEU A 49 -1.09 5.58 12.01
C LEU A 49 -1.65 6.52 13.08
N ARG A 50 -0.94 7.60 13.33
CA ARG A 50 -1.31 8.53 14.39
C ARG A 50 -2.46 9.45 14.01
N ARG A 51 -2.51 9.86 12.74
CA ARG A 51 -3.53 10.78 12.24
C ARG A 51 -4.05 10.29 10.92
N GLU A 52 -5.36 10.22 10.79
CA GLU A 52 -5.99 9.74 9.56
C GLU A 52 -5.66 10.59 8.35
N GLU A 53 -5.40 11.87 8.56
CA GLU A 53 -5.04 12.79 7.47
C GLU A 53 -3.72 12.42 6.80
N TYR A 54 -2.87 11.65 7.47
CA TYR A 54 -1.59 11.19 6.90
C TYR A 54 -1.68 9.81 6.27
N PHE A 55 -2.88 9.28 6.13
CA PHE A 55 -3.09 7.94 5.59
C PHE A 55 -2.39 7.74 4.24
N GLY A 56 -2.55 8.71 3.33
CA GLY A 56 -1.95 8.60 2.00
C GLY A 56 -0.44 8.42 2.03
N THR A 57 0.27 9.30 2.71
CA THR A 57 1.72 9.23 2.82
C THR A 57 2.17 7.95 3.52
N TRP A 58 1.45 7.58 4.57
CA TRP A 58 1.74 6.38 5.34
C TRP A 58 1.57 5.12 4.48
N ALA A 59 0.48 5.05 3.70
CA ALA A 59 0.22 3.90 2.83
C ALA A 59 1.26 3.81 1.71
N VAL A 60 1.69 4.95 1.16
CA VAL A 60 2.72 4.99 0.13
C VAL A 60 4.04 4.41 0.67
N ARG A 61 4.40 4.73 1.89
CA ARG A 61 5.62 4.18 2.51
C ARG A 61 5.54 2.66 2.64
N ILE A 62 4.39 2.16 3.05
CA ILE A 62 4.18 0.72 3.14
C ILE A 62 4.35 0.10 1.75
N CYS A 63 3.75 0.71 0.74
CA CYS A 63 3.82 0.20 -0.62
C CYS A 63 5.25 0.17 -1.15
N ILE A 64 6.01 1.22 -0.92
CA ILE A 64 7.41 1.28 -1.33
C ILE A 64 8.20 0.15 -0.68
N ASN A 65 8.00 -0.06 0.61
CA ASN A 65 8.70 -1.12 1.33
C ASN A 65 8.31 -2.51 0.81
N VAL A 66 7.03 -2.72 0.52
CA VAL A 66 6.57 -3.97 -0.07
C VAL A 66 7.26 -4.23 -1.42
N CYS A 67 7.33 -3.21 -2.26
CA CYS A 67 7.96 -3.35 -3.57
C CYS A 67 9.44 -3.65 -3.46
N LYS A 68 10.13 -3.04 -2.51
CA LYS A 68 11.56 -3.30 -2.28
C LYS A 68 11.80 -4.73 -1.84
N ILE A 69 10.99 -5.23 -0.91
CA ILE A 69 11.12 -6.60 -0.40
C ILE A 69 10.84 -7.59 -1.51
N GLY A 70 9.80 -7.37 -2.30
CA GLY A 70 9.46 -8.24 -3.42
C GLY A 70 10.60 -8.38 -4.41
N ARG A 71 11.33 -7.30 -4.64
CA ARG A 71 12.46 -7.32 -5.58
C ARG A 71 13.65 -8.10 -5.05
N ALA A 72 13.78 -8.21 -3.74
CA ALA A 72 14.88 -8.92 -3.12
C ALA A 72 14.79 -10.43 -3.31
N HIS A 73 13.65 -10.95 -3.71
CA HIS A 73 13.43 -12.36 -3.93
C HIS A 73 13.79 -12.84 -5.33
N VAL A 74 14.20 -11.95 -6.18
CA VAL A 74 14.50 -12.28 -7.60
C VAL A 74 15.95 -12.72 -7.81
#